data_cef414240435f2610a8a57bc867b14a1
#
_entry.id   cef414240435f2610a8a57bc867b14a1
#
_cell.length_a   1.000
_cell.length_b   1.000
_cell.length_c   1.000
_cell.angle_alpha   90.00
_cell.angle_beta   90.00
_cell.angle_gamma   90.00
#
_symmetry.space_group_name_H-M   'P 1'
#
loop_
_entity.id
_entity.type
_entity.pdbx_description
1 polymer ?
#
loop_
_entity_poly.entity_id
_entity_poly.type
_entity_poly.pdbx_seq_one_letter_code
_entity_poly.pdbx_strand_id
1 'polypeptide(L)' 'MSDRRILMLENNLNEARTLISVLQSKVARQRDDITRLRNRVDTLMLDKKEITKNLNELREEKQ' A
#
# COMPACT_ATOMS: atom_id res chain seq x y z
N MET A 1 -11.48 8.43 -45.44
CA MET A 1 -11.40 9.34 -44.30
C MET A 1 -11.90 8.74 -43.01
N SER A 2 -13.00 7.98 -43.02
CA SER A 2 -13.52 7.30 -41.85
C SER A 2 -12.57 6.23 -41.28
N ASP A 3 -11.83 5.54 -42.16
CA ASP A 3 -10.90 4.47 -41.75
C ASP A 3 -9.73 5.00 -40.92
N ARG A 4 -9.22 6.17 -41.26
CA ARG A 4 -8.11 6.79 -40.55
C ARG A 4 -8.53 7.23 -39.14
N ARG A 5 -9.77 7.72 -39.04
CA ARG A 5 -10.34 8.15 -37.76
C ARG A 5 -10.60 6.96 -36.87
N ILE A 6 -11.09 5.85 -37.42
CA ILE A 6 -11.32 4.60 -36.69
C ILE A 6 -10.00 4.06 -36.17
N LEU A 7 -8.93 4.06 -36.98
CA LEU A 7 -7.60 3.61 -36.58
C LEU A 7 -7.06 4.45 -35.40
N MET A 8 -7.23 5.76 -35.46
CA MET A 8 -6.79 6.64 -34.38
C MET A 8 -7.54 6.35 -33.09
N LEU A 9 -8.85 6.13 -33.15
CA LEU A 9 -9.67 5.80 -32.02
C LEU A 9 -9.30 4.46 -31.43
N GLU A 10 -9.02 3.46 -32.26
CA GLU A 10 -8.57 2.14 -31.81
C GLU A 10 -7.23 2.22 -31.11
N ASN A 11 -6.28 2.99 -31.66
CA ASN A 11 -4.97 3.20 -31.05
C ASN A 11 -5.09 3.89 -29.68
N ASN A 12 -5.92 4.92 -29.61
CA ASN A 12 -6.16 5.63 -28.36
C ASN A 12 -6.79 4.71 -27.31
N LEU A 13 -7.72 3.87 -27.73
CA LEU A 13 -8.37 2.91 -26.85
C LEU A 13 -7.38 1.87 -26.32
N ASN A 14 -6.49 1.36 -27.18
CA ASN A 14 -5.47 0.41 -26.79
C ASN A 14 -4.48 1.02 -25.81
N GLU A 15 -4.06 2.28 -26.03
CA GLU A 15 -3.19 2.99 -25.10
C GLU A 15 -3.87 3.17 -23.75
N ALA A 16 -5.15 3.54 -23.74
CA ALA A 16 -5.91 3.69 -22.49
C ALA A 16 -6.01 2.37 -21.75
N ARG A 17 -6.26 1.27 -22.43
CA ARG A 17 -6.32 -0.06 -21.83
C ARG A 17 -4.99 -0.47 -21.22
N THR A 18 -3.89 -0.16 -21.89
CA THR A 18 -2.55 -0.44 -21.39
C THR A 18 -2.28 0.36 -20.12
N LEU A 19 -2.61 1.64 -20.11
CA LEU A 19 -2.45 2.50 -18.95
C LEU A 19 -3.30 2.02 -17.75
N ILE A 20 -4.54 1.62 -18.01
CA ILE A 20 -5.41 1.08 -16.97
C ILE A 20 -4.80 -0.19 -16.36
N SER A 21 -4.30 -1.08 -17.20
CA SER A 21 -3.65 -2.31 -16.73
C SER A 21 -2.43 -2.02 -15.85
N VAL A 22 -1.58 -1.07 -16.27
CA VAL A 22 -0.40 -0.66 -15.49
C VAL A 22 -0.83 -0.04 -14.16
N LEU A 23 -1.83 0.82 -14.16
CA LEU A 23 -2.33 1.46 -12.95
C LEU A 23 -2.95 0.45 -11.99
N GLN A 24 -3.69 -0.53 -12.49
CA GLN A 24 -4.25 -1.60 -11.67
C GLN A 24 -3.16 -2.41 -10.98
N SER A 25 -2.08 -2.72 -11.69
CA SER A 25 -0.92 -3.41 -11.10
C SER A 25 -0.26 -2.59 -10.01
N LYS A 26 -0.09 -1.28 -10.22
CA LYS A 26 0.47 -0.38 -9.22
C LYS A 26 -0.40 -0.29 -7.98
N VAL A 27 -1.72 -0.19 -8.17
CA VAL A 27 -2.67 -0.14 -7.04
C VAL A 27 -2.59 -1.42 -6.22
N ALA A 28 -2.52 -2.59 -6.89
CA ALA A 28 -2.40 -3.86 -6.20
C ALA A 28 -1.13 -3.93 -5.35
N ARG A 29 0.02 -3.50 -5.89
CA ARG A 29 1.29 -3.43 -5.16
C ARG A 29 1.21 -2.50 -3.97
N GLN A 30 0.61 -1.33 -4.16
CA GLN A 30 0.45 -0.35 -3.08
C GLN A 30 -0.44 -0.89 -1.96
N ARG A 31 -1.50 -1.62 -2.28
CA ARG A 31 -2.34 -2.27 -1.28
C ARG A 31 -1.56 -3.28 -0.45
N ASP A 32 -0.72 -4.09 -1.09
CA ASP A 32 0.14 -5.05 -0.41
C ASP A 32 1.13 -4.35 0.50
N ASP A 33 1.73 -3.25 0.04
CA ASP A 33 2.66 -2.44 0.82
C ASP A 33 1.96 -1.84 2.05
N ILE A 34 0.76 -1.32 1.86
CA ILE A 34 -0.03 -0.74 2.96
C ILE A 34 -0.34 -1.80 4.01
N THR A 35 -0.77 -2.98 3.60
CA THR A 35 -1.07 -4.10 4.50
C THR A 35 0.17 -4.47 5.31
N ARG A 36 1.31 -4.60 4.65
CA ARG A 36 2.59 -4.94 5.28
C ARG A 36 3.01 -3.87 6.29
N LEU A 37 2.89 -2.59 5.91
CA LEU A 37 3.24 -1.48 6.79
C LEU A 37 2.31 -1.39 8.00
N ARG A 38 1.02 -1.62 7.82
CA ARG A 38 0.05 -1.66 8.92
C ARG A 38 0.39 -2.76 9.92
N ASN A 39 0.71 -3.96 9.42
CA ASN A 39 1.11 -5.07 10.28
C ASN A 39 2.36 -4.74 11.07
N ARG A 40 3.32 -4.07 10.43
CA ARG A 40 4.56 -3.64 11.09
C ARG A 40 4.29 -2.59 12.16
N VAL A 41 3.43 -1.63 11.89
CA VAL A 41 3.02 -0.61 12.86
C VAL A 41 2.33 -1.28 14.05
N ASP A 42 1.41 -2.21 13.81
CA ASP A 42 0.72 -2.93 14.88
C ASP A 42 1.70 -3.68 15.77
N THR A 43 2.67 -4.37 15.17
CA THR A 43 3.73 -5.06 15.93
C THR A 43 4.54 -4.08 16.79
N LEU A 44 4.94 -2.95 16.21
CA LEU A 44 5.70 -1.92 16.95
C LEU A 44 4.88 -1.31 18.08
N MET A 45 3.59 -1.14 17.90
CA MET A 45 2.71 -0.63 18.95
C MET A 45 2.59 -1.62 20.11
N LEU A 46 2.49 -2.91 19.81
CA LEU A 46 2.48 -3.95 20.84
C LEU A 46 3.80 -4.01 21.60
N ASP A 47 4.93 -3.93 20.90
CA ASP A 47 6.26 -3.90 21.51
C ASP A 47 6.42 -2.70 22.43
N LYS A 48 5.98 -1.53 21.97
CA LYS A 48 6.02 -0.30 22.77
C LYS A 48 5.21 -0.45 24.06
N LYS A 49 4.03 -1.03 23.97
CA LYS A 49 3.16 -1.25 25.13
C LYS A 49 3.81 -2.18 26.13
N GLU A 50 4.43 -3.25 25.66
CA GLU A 50 5.13 -4.21 26.50
C GLU A 50 6.35 -3.59 27.19
N ILE A 51 7.15 -2.83 26.45
CA ILE A 51 8.32 -2.13 27.00
C ILE A 51 7.88 -1.14 28.06
N THR A 52 6.84 -0.37 27.82
CA THR A 52 6.30 0.58 28.80
C THR A 52 5.84 -0.11 30.06
N LYS A 53 5.17 -1.24 29.92
CA LYS A 53 4.73 -2.05 31.07
C LYS A 53 5.93 -2.54 31.90
N ASN A 54 6.94 -3.07 31.21
CA ASN A 54 8.14 -3.57 31.87
C ASN A 54 8.90 -2.46 32.61
N LEU A 55 8.99 -1.27 31.99
CA LEU A 55 9.62 -0.12 32.65
C LEU A 55 8.87 0.31 33.91
N ASN A 56 7.55 0.33 33.86
CA ASN A 56 6.74 0.68 35.02
C ASN A 56 6.90 -0.33 36.14
N GLU A 57 6.96 -1.61 35.84
CA GLU A 57 7.20 -2.67 36.82
C GLU A 57 8.57 -2.51 37.48
N LEU A 58 9.61 -2.20 36.68
CA LEU A 58 10.95 -1.96 37.23
C LEU A 58 10.99 -0.75 38.17
N ARG A 59 10.28 0.32 37.80
CA ARG A 59 10.20 1.52 38.66
C ARG A 59 9.50 1.23 39.98
N GLU A 60 8.46 0.42 39.96
CA GLU A 60 7.74 0.01 41.15
C GLU A 60 8.62 -0.83 42.08
N GLU A 61 9.43 -1.73 41.54
CA GLU A 61 10.35 -2.57 42.29
C GLU A 61 11.43 -1.75 43.02
N LYS A 62 11.85 -0.64 42.43
CA LYS A 62 12.87 0.24 43.02
C LYS A 62 12.37 1.16 44.12
N GLN A 63 11.07 1.29 44.23
CA GLN A 63 10.44 2.08 45.28
C GLN A 63 10.19 1.22 46.51
#